data_8f489f6621a5865177a4920445ab76d0
#
_entry.id   8f489f6621a5865177a4920445ab76d0
#
_cell.length_a   1.000
_cell.length_b   1.000
_cell.length_c   1.000
_cell.angle_alpha   90.00
_cell.angle_beta   90.00
_cell.angle_gamma   90.00
#
_symmetry.space_group_name_H-M   'P 1'
#
loop_
_entity.id
_entity.type
_entity.pdbx_description
1 polymer ?
#
loop_
_entity_poly.entity_id
_entity_poly.type
_entity_poly.pdbx_seq_one_letter_code
_entity_poly.pdbx_strand_id
1 'polypeptide(L)'
;MLYVLGIVVFALCILGSVAWHECGHMWAAQATGMKVRRYFVGFGPTLWSTRRGGIEYGVKAIPLGGFCDIAGMTLLDEIAPEDREKAMYRQAAWKRIFVLFAGPGMNFILGGFLIFIVACIWGLPAIGQPGHAAVAGTQCVTATSTKPAQGQPSKGIGPCIGNPAADAGMRFGDVIAAVNGTPVDASTVTTALQSTSGPIRLTIERDGAQRDVTVTPVTSQKWQPAPNGKDLVEVTGPTIGISVGELGVINHYNPITAVGGAAVFTGQIGKQTVIAIGHLPERVPALVRAVQGKPRDIDTPQSVYGAAEAGGQIAQAKQWSTYVLVLAGLNLMLGLINLVPLLPFDGGHIAVVVYERLRDLITRRKGGPVDYMKLAPLTYVVFAVLGAYMLLVLTADIVNPIKLFN
;
A
#
# COMPACT_ATOMS: atom_id res chain seq x y z
N MET A 1 -19.27 -10.45 -12.79
CA MET A 1 -18.51 -10.02 -13.99
C MET A 1 -17.47 -8.97 -13.67
N LEU A 2 -17.82 -7.84 -13.01
CA LEU A 2 -16.85 -6.78 -12.62
C LEU A 2 -15.72 -7.26 -11.70
N TYR A 3 -15.98 -8.17 -10.78
CA TYR A 3 -14.96 -8.74 -9.89
C TYR A 3 -13.84 -9.42 -10.68
N VAL A 4 -14.18 -10.37 -11.55
CA VAL A 4 -13.17 -11.09 -12.36
C VAL A 4 -12.45 -10.15 -13.31
N LEU A 5 -13.18 -9.24 -13.96
CA LEU A 5 -12.57 -8.22 -14.80
C LEU A 5 -11.60 -7.34 -14.01
N GLY A 6 -11.99 -6.93 -12.78
CA GLY A 6 -11.13 -6.16 -11.87
C GLY A 6 -9.84 -6.89 -11.54
N ILE A 7 -9.89 -8.19 -11.20
CA ILE A 7 -8.69 -9.00 -10.96
C ILE A 7 -7.77 -9.02 -12.17
N VAL A 8 -8.32 -9.33 -13.35
CA VAL A 8 -7.52 -9.47 -14.58
C VAL A 8 -6.88 -8.14 -14.96
N VAL A 9 -7.65 -7.05 -14.94
CA VAL A 9 -7.12 -5.71 -15.26
C VAL A 9 -6.06 -5.29 -14.24
N PHE A 10 -6.27 -5.56 -12.95
CA PHE A 10 -5.30 -5.23 -11.91
C PHE A 10 -3.98 -5.99 -12.08
N ALA A 11 -4.06 -7.29 -12.35
CA ALA A 11 -2.88 -8.12 -12.62
C ALA A 11 -2.12 -7.63 -13.88
N LEU A 12 -2.83 -7.26 -14.94
CA LEU A 12 -2.24 -6.67 -16.14
C LEU A 12 -1.59 -5.30 -15.86
N CYS A 13 -2.18 -4.48 -15.01
CA CYS A 13 -1.59 -3.21 -14.58
C CYS A 13 -0.31 -3.42 -13.77
N ILE A 14 -0.26 -4.44 -12.86
CA ILE A 14 0.97 -4.79 -12.14
C ILE A 14 2.06 -5.24 -13.15
N LEU A 15 1.72 -6.12 -14.07
CA LEU A 15 2.66 -6.56 -15.12
C LEU A 15 3.15 -5.38 -15.98
N GLY A 16 2.25 -4.47 -16.33
CA GLY A 16 2.58 -3.21 -17.01
C GLY A 16 3.53 -2.32 -16.20
N SER A 17 3.33 -2.24 -14.88
CA SER A 17 4.21 -1.49 -13.97
C SER A 17 5.63 -2.07 -13.92
N VAL A 18 5.76 -3.39 -13.94
CA VAL A 18 7.07 -4.06 -14.02
C VAL A 18 7.71 -3.82 -15.40
N ALA A 19 6.96 -3.95 -16.47
CA ALA A 19 7.47 -3.64 -17.82
C ALA A 19 7.94 -2.18 -17.90
N TRP A 20 7.21 -1.24 -17.31
CA TRP A 20 7.56 0.16 -17.25
C TRP A 20 8.85 0.43 -16.45
N HIS A 21 9.04 -0.29 -15.35
CA HIS A 21 10.29 -0.31 -14.57
C HIS A 21 11.49 -0.73 -15.45
N GLU A 22 11.37 -1.87 -16.15
CA GLU A 22 12.42 -2.37 -17.04
C GLU A 22 12.70 -1.41 -18.21
N CYS A 23 11.68 -0.67 -18.70
CA CYS A 23 11.86 0.40 -19.68
C CYS A 23 12.77 1.50 -19.16
N GLY A 24 12.71 1.83 -17.88
CA GLY A 24 13.59 2.80 -17.24
C GLY A 24 15.05 2.42 -17.39
N HIS A 25 15.41 1.19 -17.03
CA HIS A 25 16.76 0.65 -17.20
C HIS A 25 17.20 0.67 -18.66
N MET A 26 16.34 0.20 -19.56
CA MET A 26 16.63 0.14 -21.00
C MET A 26 16.93 1.53 -21.57
N TRP A 27 16.05 2.50 -21.34
CA TRP A 27 16.22 3.85 -21.89
C TRP A 27 17.42 4.57 -21.31
N ALA A 28 17.65 4.45 -20.00
CA ALA A 28 18.82 5.03 -19.35
C ALA A 28 20.14 4.38 -19.84
N ALA A 29 20.16 3.06 -20.03
CA ALA A 29 21.32 2.34 -20.59
C ALA A 29 21.63 2.80 -22.00
N GLN A 30 20.61 2.91 -22.86
CA GLN A 30 20.78 3.42 -24.24
C GLN A 30 21.27 4.88 -24.23
N ALA A 31 20.68 5.76 -23.42
CA ALA A 31 21.05 7.18 -23.32
C ALA A 31 22.49 7.37 -22.81
N THR A 32 23.00 6.44 -22.01
CA THR A 32 24.38 6.48 -21.47
C THR A 32 25.40 5.71 -22.30
N GLY A 33 24.94 5.11 -23.43
CA GLY A 33 25.82 4.40 -24.38
C GLY A 33 26.16 2.96 -23.99
N MET A 34 25.40 2.37 -23.04
CA MET A 34 25.54 0.96 -22.68
C MET A 34 24.80 0.05 -23.67
N LYS A 35 25.29 -1.18 -23.80
CA LYS A 35 24.67 -2.17 -24.70
C LYS A 35 23.53 -2.88 -23.99
N VAL A 36 22.29 -2.68 -24.47
CA VAL A 36 21.13 -3.49 -24.12
C VAL A 36 21.00 -4.63 -25.13
N ARG A 37 20.88 -5.86 -24.64
CA ARG A 37 20.76 -7.06 -25.48
C ARG A 37 19.32 -7.53 -25.61
N ARG A 38 18.61 -7.59 -24.49
CA ARG A 38 17.25 -8.15 -24.40
C ARG A 38 16.37 -7.34 -23.45
N TYR A 39 15.11 -7.24 -23.82
CA TYR A 39 14.04 -6.68 -23.01
C TYR A 39 12.86 -7.64 -23.04
N PHE A 40 12.55 -8.25 -21.92
CA PHE A 40 11.48 -9.24 -21.84
C PHE A 40 10.52 -8.97 -20.68
N VAL A 41 9.23 -9.21 -20.93
CA VAL A 41 8.19 -9.26 -19.91
C VAL A 41 7.87 -10.73 -19.62
N GLY A 42 7.96 -11.13 -18.35
CA GLY A 42 7.80 -12.51 -17.91
C GLY A 42 9.10 -13.32 -17.84
N PHE A 43 8.97 -14.56 -17.38
CA PHE A 43 10.04 -15.56 -17.27
C PHE A 43 9.67 -16.88 -17.97
N GLY A 44 10.61 -17.82 -18.03
CA GLY A 44 10.40 -19.13 -18.63
C GLY A 44 10.51 -19.15 -20.17
N PRO A 45 9.77 -20.04 -20.88
CA PRO A 45 9.82 -20.15 -22.32
C PRO A 45 9.34 -18.88 -23.01
N THR A 46 10.00 -18.54 -24.15
CA THR A 46 9.59 -17.39 -24.96
C THR A 46 8.33 -17.72 -25.75
N LEU A 47 7.27 -16.94 -25.57
CA LEU A 47 6.05 -17.05 -26.36
C LEU A 47 6.17 -16.29 -27.68
N TRP A 48 6.77 -15.12 -27.63
CA TRP A 48 6.98 -14.26 -28.78
C TRP A 48 8.21 -13.38 -28.58
N SER A 49 9.01 -13.18 -29.64
CA SER A 49 10.07 -12.17 -29.63
C SER A 49 10.26 -11.53 -31.00
N THR A 50 10.83 -10.34 -31.00
CA THR A 50 11.22 -9.60 -32.20
C THR A 50 12.52 -8.83 -31.95
N ARG A 51 13.33 -8.62 -32.99
CA ARG A 51 14.58 -7.83 -32.90
C ARG A 51 14.41 -6.49 -33.55
N ARG A 52 14.69 -5.43 -32.83
CA ARG A 52 14.65 -4.06 -33.36
C ARG A 52 15.78 -3.24 -32.73
N GLY A 53 16.54 -2.53 -33.56
CA GLY A 53 17.65 -1.68 -33.09
C GLY A 53 18.75 -2.42 -32.34
N GLY A 54 18.96 -3.72 -32.63
CA GLY A 54 19.95 -4.55 -31.96
C GLY A 54 19.52 -5.08 -30.58
N ILE A 55 18.28 -4.85 -30.20
CA ILE A 55 17.67 -5.36 -28.96
C ILE A 55 16.61 -6.39 -29.31
N GLU A 56 16.56 -7.49 -28.58
CA GLU A 56 15.51 -8.48 -28.67
C GLU A 56 14.41 -8.16 -27.63
N TYR A 57 13.21 -7.87 -28.11
CA TYR A 57 12.01 -7.62 -27.32
C TYR A 57 11.13 -8.85 -27.32
N GLY A 58 10.54 -9.21 -26.18
CA GLY A 58 9.65 -10.36 -26.16
C GLY A 58 8.82 -10.51 -24.91
N VAL A 59 7.94 -11.51 -24.98
CA VAL A 59 7.05 -11.93 -23.89
C VAL A 59 7.29 -13.40 -23.60
N LYS A 60 7.36 -13.75 -22.33
CA LYS A 60 7.57 -15.11 -21.84
C LYS A 60 6.32 -15.65 -21.13
N ALA A 61 6.26 -16.98 -20.96
CA ALA A 61 5.05 -17.68 -20.54
C ALA A 61 4.61 -17.41 -19.10
N ILE A 62 5.54 -17.06 -18.20
CA ILE A 62 5.25 -16.86 -16.77
C ILE A 62 5.23 -15.34 -16.51
N PRO A 63 4.05 -14.72 -16.31
CA PRO A 63 3.92 -13.27 -16.18
C PRO A 63 4.27 -12.75 -14.78
N LEU A 64 5.33 -13.27 -14.17
CA LEU A 64 5.81 -12.91 -12.82
C LEU A 64 7.06 -12.04 -12.89
N GLY A 65 6.96 -10.86 -13.55
CA GLY A 65 8.09 -9.94 -13.62
C GLY A 65 8.52 -9.60 -15.04
N GLY A 66 9.76 -9.15 -15.19
CA GLY A 66 10.42 -8.82 -16.45
C GLY A 66 11.92 -8.69 -16.24
N PHE A 67 12.67 -8.45 -17.28
CA PHE A 67 14.09 -8.12 -17.19
C PHE A 67 14.59 -7.34 -18.39
N CYS A 68 15.52 -6.44 -18.12
CA CYS A 68 16.32 -5.74 -19.10
C CYS A 68 17.78 -6.25 -19.01
N ASP A 69 18.24 -6.96 -20.05
CA ASP A 69 19.59 -7.52 -20.10
C ASP A 69 20.57 -6.49 -20.65
N ILE A 70 21.32 -5.87 -19.75
CA ILE A 70 22.37 -4.90 -20.04
C ILE A 70 23.72 -5.61 -19.97
N ALA A 71 24.51 -5.54 -21.06
CA ALA A 71 25.80 -6.20 -21.15
C ALA A 71 26.77 -5.71 -20.04
N GLY A 72 27.36 -6.66 -19.31
CA GLY A 72 28.34 -6.36 -18.28
C GLY A 72 27.77 -5.75 -17.01
N MET A 73 26.59 -6.13 -16.61
CA MET A 73 26.04 -5.78 -15.31
C MET A 73 26.94 -6.33 -14.18
N THR A 74 27.53 -7.51 -14.40
CA THR A 74 28.56 -8.11 -13.55
C THR A 74 29.76 -8.57 -14.36
N LEU A 75 30.90 -8.85 -13.70
CA LEU A 75 32.11 -9.41 -14.35
C LEU A 75 31.92 -10.86 -14.86
N LEU A 76 30.87 -11.54 -14.39
CA LEU A 76 30.55 -12.92 -14.75
C LEU A 76 29.84 -13.02 -16.11
N ASP A 77 29.46 -11.87 -16.67
CA ASP A 77 28.74 -11.82 -17.94
C ASP A 77 29.69 -12.03 -19.13
N GLU A 78 29.38 -12.99 -19.99
CA GLU A 78 30.08 -13.21 -21.24
C GLU A 78 29.71 -12.13 -22.25
N ILE A 79 30.71 -11.32 -22.65
CA ILE A 79 30.50 -10.17 -23.52
C ILE A 79 31.31 -10.36 -24.81
N ALA A 80 30.64 -10.19 -25.95
CA ALA A 80 31.28 -10.18 -27.24
C ALA A 80 32.39 -9.10 -27.27
N PRO A 81 33.54 -9.36 -27.97
CA PRO A 81 34.65 -8.42 -28.01
C PRO A 81 34.27 -7.00 -28.44
N GLU A 82 33.36 -6.88 -29.37
CA GLU A 82 32.83 -5.62 -29.92
C GLU A 82 31.99 -4.81 -28.92
N ASP A 83 31.38 -5.47 -27.92
CA ASP A 83 30.52 -4.84 -26.93
C ASP A 83 31.24 -4.54 -25.60
N ARG A 84 32.52 -4.95 -25.46
CA ARG A 84 33.29 -4.79 -24.21
C ARG A 84 33.39 -3.35 -23.73
N GLU A 85 33.55 -2.39 -24.61
CA GLU A 85 33.64 -0.96 -24.27
C GLU A 85 32.31 -0.39 -23.79
N LYS A 86 31.18 -0.99 -24.24
CA LYS A 86 29.81 -0.61 -23.84
C LYS A 86 29.33 -1.36 -22.61
N ALA A 87 30.14 -2.22 -22.03
CA ALA A 87 29.82 -3.00 -20.85
C ALA A 87 29.60 -2.08 -19.63
N MET A 88 28.56 -2.34 -18.83
CA MET A 88 28.17 -1.51 -17.71
C MET A 88 29.27 -1.35 -16.66
N TYR A 89 30.02 -2.42 -16.32
CA TYR A 89 31.12 -2.36 -15.34
C TYR A 89 32.27 -1.46 -15.76
N ARG A 90 32.41 -1.14 -17.06
CA ARG A 90 33.43 -0.23 -17.59
C ARG A 90 32.99 1.23 -17.58
N GLN A 91 31.70 1.48 -17.42
CA GLN A 91 31.16 2.84 -17.44
C GLN A 91 31.44 3.60 -16.15
N ALA A 92 31.44 4.94 -16.24
CA ALA A 92 31.57 5.80 -15.05
C ALA A 92 30.50 5.50 -14.00
N ALA A 93 30.85 5.57 -12.72
CA ALA A 93 29.95 5.23 -11.62
C ALA A 93 28.60 5.96 -11.67
N TRP A 94 28.59 7.25 -12.03
CA TRP A 94 27.36 8.02 -12.13
C TRP A 94 26.42 7.48 -13.21
N LYS A 95 26.94 7.00 -14.35
CA LYS A 95 26.13 6.39 -15.41
C LYS A 95 25.51 5.07 -14.93
N ARG A 96 26.31 4.25 -14.24
CA ARG A 96 25.83 2.98 -13.64
C ARG A 96 24.73 3.23 -12.63
N ILE A 97 24.91 4.19 -11.71
CA ILE A 97 23.90 4.57 -10.72
C ILE A 97 22.64 5.10 -11.39
N PHE A 98 22.80 5.96 -12.41
CA PHE A 98 21.67 6.51 -13.16
C PHE A 98 20.83 5.42 -13.83
N VAL A 99 21.46 4.44 -14.47
CA VAL A 99 20.76 3.30 -15.09
C VAL A 99 20.05 2.45 -14.06
N LEU A 100 20.72 2.12 -12.93
CA LEU A 100 20.13 1.33 -11.86
C LEU A 100 18.98 2.07 -11.13
N PHE A 101 19.07 3.38 -10.99
CA PHE A 101 18.00 4.19 -10.39
C PHE A 101 16.82 4.40 -11.37
N ALA A 102 17.05 4.33 -12.67
CA ALA A 102 16.02 4.66 -13.66
C ALA A 102 14.81 3.72 -13.60
N GLY A 103 14.99 2.42 -13.31
CA GLY A 103 13.87 1.50 -13.09
C GLY A 103 12.95 1.94 -11.94
N PRO A 104 13.46 2.02 -10.71
CA PRO A 104 12.71 2.57 -9.58
C PRO A 104 12.14 3.97 -9.84
N GLY A 105 12.91 4.83 -10.53
CA GLY A 105 12.48 6.18 -10.92
C GLY A 105 11.22 6.18 -11.79
N MET A 106 11.12 5.25 -12.73
CA MET A 106 9.92 5.11 -13.56
C MET A 106 8.70 4.68 -12.76
N ASN A 107 8.86 3.87 -11.72
CA ASN A 107 7.76 3.53 -10.82
C ASN A 107 7.29 4.75 -10.00
N PHE A 108 8.20 5.60 -9.54
CA PHE A 108 7.81 6.84 -8.85
C PHE A 108 7.07 7.79 -9.79
N ILE A 109 7.53 7.92 -11.04
CA ILE A 109 6.86 8.74 -12.05
C ILE A 109 5.45 8.19 -12.32
N LEU A 110 5.30 6.89 -12.51
CA LEU A 110 3.99 6.27 -12.77
C LEU A 110 3.07 6.41 -11.55
N GLY A 111 3.55 6.11 -10.35
CA GLY A 111 2.77 6.25 -9.11
C GLY A 111 2.31 7.69 -8.89
N GLY A 112 3.22 8.67 -9.02
CA GLY A 112 2.87 10.09 -8.91
C GLY A 112 1.90 10.57 -9.99
N PHE A 113 2.03 10.07 -11.22
CA PHE A 113 1.11 10.37 -12.32
C PHE A 113 -0.30 9.80 -12.06
N LEU A 114 -0.40 8.58 -11.57
CA LEU A 114 -1.70 8.00 -11.19
C LEU A 114 -2.36 8.78 -10.05
N ILE A 115 -1.60 9.21 -9.04
CA ILE A 115 -2.09 10.07 -7.96
C ILE A 115 -2.57 11.42 -8.52
N PHE A 116 -1.82 12.01 -9.46
CA PHE A 116 -2.24 13.25 -10.12
C PHE A 116 -3.58 13.09 -10.87
N ILE A 117 -3.78 11.97 -11.58
CA ILE A 117 -5.06 11.68 -12.24
C ILE A 117 -6.19 11.60 -11.21
N VAL A 118 -5.97 10.89 -10.10
CA VAL A 118 -6.99 10.80 -9.03
C VAL A 118 -7.28 12.17 -8.44
N ALA A 119 -6.26 12.99 -8.19
CA ALA A 119 -6.42 14.36 -7.68
C ALA A 119 -7.30 15.22 -8.59
N CYS A 120 -7.13 15.10 -9.92
CA CYS A 120 -7.90 15.88 -10.89
C CYS A 120 -9.35 15.43 -11.03
N ILE A 121 -9.62 14.11 -10.90
CA ILE A 121 -10.94 13.54 -11.24
C ILE A 121 -11.79 13.38 -9.98
N TRP A 122 -11.23 12.83 -8.90
CA TRP A 122 -11.98 12.45 -7.69
C TRP A 122 -11.57 13.23 -6.44
N GLY A 123 -10.42 13.90 -6.46
CA GLY A 123 -9.78 14.43 -5.26
C GLY A 123 -8.92 13.40 -4.53
N LEU A 124 -8.17 13.84 -3.52
CA LEU A 124 -7.31 12.98 -2.72
C LEU A 124 -7.76 12.93 -1.26
N PRO A 125 -7.69 11.77 -0.60
CA PRO A 125 -7.91 11.68 0.84
C PRO A 125 -6.92 12.56 1.61
N ALA A 126 -7.41 13.26 2.63
CA ALA A 126 -6.56 14.05 3.53
C ALA A 126 -5.84 13.11 4.50
N ILE A 127 -4.57 12.81 4.24
CA ILE A 127 -3.77 11.93 5.11
C ILE A 127 -3.41 12.66 6.41
N GLY A 128 -3.66 12.00 7.55
CA GLY A 128 -3.29 12.51 8.88
C GLY A 128 -4.24 13.57 9.44
N GLN A 129 -5.35 13.83 8.78
CA GLN A 129 -6.46 14.58 9.35
C GLN A 129 -7.53 13.59 9.83
N PRO A 130 -8.10 13.76 11.02
CA PRO A 130 -9.20 12.93 11.44
C PRO A 130 -10.38 13.12 10.47
N GLY A 131 -10.96 12.01 10.03
CA GLY A 131 -12.12 12.03 9.17
C GLY A 131 -13.38 12.51 9.89
N HIS A 132 -14.42 12.74 9.14
CA HIS A 132 -15.73 13.04 9.72
C HIS A 132 -16.31 11.82 10.41
N ALA A 133 -16.96 12.02 11.56
CA ALA A 133 -17.69 10.98 12.25
C ALA A 133 -18.96 10.62 11.47
N ALA A 134 -19.03 9.46 10.86
CA ALA A 134 -20.20 9.01 10.12
C ALA A 134 -20.93 7.88 10.83
N VAL A 135 -22.26 7.88 10.77
CA VAL A 135 -23.09 6.79 11.28
C VAL A 135 -22.99 5.61 10.34
N ALA A 136 -22.26 4.58 10.74
CA ALA A 136 -22.13 3.32 10.02
C ALA A 136 -23.32 2.36 10.25
N GLY A 137 -24.20 2.70 11.19
CA GLY A 137 -25.42 1.97 11.46
C GLY A 137 -26.01 2.34 12.82
N THR A 138 -27.30 2.08 12.98
CA THR A 138 -28.00 2.15 14.26
C THR A 138 -28.25 0.74 14.78
N GLN A 139 -28.08 0.52 16.06
CA GLN A 139 -28.27 -0.79 16.69
C GLN A 139 -28.98 -0.66 18.02
N CYS A 140 -29.68 -1.71 18.38
CA CYS A 140 -30.30 -1.81 19.68
C CYS A 140 -29.24 -1.76 20.80
N VAL A 141 -29.50 -0.98 21.84
CA VAL A 141 -28.69 -0.95 23.04
C VAL A 141 -29.18 -2.06 23.99
N THR A 142 -28.25 -2.84 24.50
CA THR A 142 -28.48 -3.86 25.52
C THR A 142 -27.91 -3.40 26.88
N ALA A 143 -28.41 -3.93 27.97
CA ALA A 143 -27.95 -3.53 29.32
C ALA A 143 -26.45 -3.81 29.52
N THR A 144 -25.97 -4.92 28.99
CA THR A 144 -24.58 -5.37 29.11
C THR A 144 -24.03 -5.81 27.74
N SER A 145 -22.71 -5.92 27.64
CA SER A 145 -22.05 -6.41 26.42
C SER A 145 -20.91 -7.38 26.75
N THR A 146 -20.61 -8.29 25.82
CA THR A 146 -19.46 -9.19 25.94
C THR A 146 -18.15 -8.40 25.86
N LYS A 147 -17.14 -8.84 26.62
CA LYS A 147 -15.77 -8.34 26.43
C LYS A 147 -15.35 -8.67 24.97
N PRO A 148 -15.02 -7.66 24.16
CA PRO A 148 -14.64 -7.90 22.80
C PRO A 148 -13.33 -8.69 22.73
N ALA A 149 -13.23 -9.63 21.78
CA ALA A 149 -11.94 -10.20 21.42
C ALA A 149 -11.12 -9.17 20.65
N GLN A 150 -9.80 -9.32 20.68
CA GLN A 150 -8.90 -8.39 19.99
C GLN A 150 -9.31 -8.23 18.50
N GLY A 151 -9.62 -7.00 18.07
CA GLY A 151 -10.06 -6.69 16.72
C GLY A 151 -11.55 -6.95 16.42
N GLN A 152 -12.36 -7.32 17.40
CA GLN A 152 -13.80 -7.53 17.21
C GLN A 152 -14.63 -6.51 18.02
N PRO A 153 -15.79 -6.06 17.50
CA PRO A 153 -16.70 -5.23 18.29
C PRO A 153 -17.33 -6.05 19.41
N SER A 154 -17.62 -5.40 20.55
CA SER A 154 -18.41 -5.99 21.63
C SER A 154 -19.82 -6.33 21.14
N LYS A 155 -20.33 -7.49 21.51
CA LYS A 155 -21.73 -7.87 21.24
C LYS A 155 -22.58 -7.62 22.47
N GLY A 156 -23.74 -7.01 22.28
CA GLY A 156 -24.73 -6.84 23.33
C GLY A 156 -25.25 -8.18 23.86
N ILE A 157 -25.48 -8.26 25.16
CA ILE A 157 -26.07 -9.43 25.82
C ILE A 157 -27.41 -9.04 26.44
N GLY A 158 -28.42 -9.87 26.20
CA GLY A 158 -29.77 -9.70 26.79
C GLY A 158 -30.74 -8.94 25.86
N PRO A 159 -31.93 -8.61 26.40
CA PRO A 159 -32.96 -7.94 25.64
C PRO A 159 -32.56 -6.51 25.26
N CYS A 160 -33.18 -6.00 24.22
CA CYS A 160 -33.07 -4.60 23.82
C CYS A 160 -33.70 -3.68 24.87
N ILE A 161 -32.94 -2.71 25.37
CA ILE A 161 -33.40 -1.70 26.33
C ILE A 161 -33.78 -0.37 25.65
N GLY A 162 -33.45 -0.21 24.37
CA GLY A 162 -33.82 0.95 23.55
C GLY A 162 -33.01 1.05 22.26
N ASN A 163 -33.49 1.88 21.35
CA ASN A 163 -32.79 2.20 20.11
C ASN A 163 -32.74 3.72 19.89
N PRO A 164 -32.10 4.48 20.82
CA PRO A 164 -32.24 5.94 20.89
C PRO A 164 -31.92 6.67 19.60
N ALA A 165 -30.87 6.24 18.88
CA ALA A 165 -30.47 6.88 17.65
C ALA A 165 -31.48 6.63 16.52
N ALA A 166 -31.99 5.40 16.39
CA ALA A 166 -32.99 5.10 15.37
C ALA A 166 -34.34 5.80 15.69
N ASP A 167 -34.74 5.83 16.96
CA ASP A 167 -35.95 6.50 17.42
C ASP A 167 -35.88 8.02 17.17
N ALA A 168 -34.67 8.61 17.24
CA ALA A 168 -34.40 9.99 16.90
C ALA A 168 -34.30 10.22 15.37
N GLY A 169 -34.42 9.18 14.55
CA GLY A 169 -34.38 9.26 13.09
C GLY A 169 -33.00 9.36 12.48
N MET A 170 -31.94 8.98 13.20
CA MET A 170 -30.58 8.83 12.63
C MET A 170 -30.55 7.67 11.63
N ARG A 171 -29.72 7.81 10.59
CA ARG A 171 -29.62 6.84 9.50
C ARG A 171 -28.15 6.56 9.16
N PHE A 172 -27.94 5.44 8.49
CA PHE A 172 -26.66 5.15 7.84
C PHE A 172 -26.24 6.30 6.92
N GLY A 173 -25.00 6.73 7.01
CA GLY A 173 -24.43 7.81 6.20
C GLY A 173 -24.60 9.23 6.78
N ASP A 174 -25.32 9.43 7.88
CA ASP A 174 -25.34 10.72 8.57
C ASP A 174 -23.95 11.08 9.07
N VAL A 175 -23.46 12.27 8.78
CA VAL A 175 -22.19 12.79 9.29
C VAL A 175 -22.47 13.62 10.55
N ILE A 176 -21.87 13.25 11.67
CA ILE A 176 -22.01 13.99 12.92
C ILE A 176 -20.98 15.14 12.92
N ALA A 177 -21.47 16.36 12.73
CA ALA A 177 -20.65 17.56 12.66
C ALA A 177 -20.39 18.17 14.05
N ALA A 178 -21.38 18.11 14.97
CA ALA A 178 -21.24 18.64 16.30
C ALA A 178 -22.07 17.87 17.34
N VAL A 179 -21.60 17.83 18.58
CA VAL A 179 -22.29 17.31 19.76
C VAL A 179 -22.51 18.47 20.72
N ASN A 180 -23.78 18.79 21.04
CA ASN A 180 -24.19 19.95 21.87
C ASN A 180 -23.55 21.27 21.42
N GLY A 181 -23.41 21.49 20.09
CA GLY A 181 -22.80 22.67 19.52
C GLY A 181 -21.26 22.67 19.49
N THR A 182 -20.60 21.66 20.06
CA THR A 182 -19.14 21.51 19.95
C THR A 182 -18.80 20.69 18.72
N PRO A 183 -18.01 21.20 17.75
CA PRO A 183 -17.60 20.43 16.59
C PRO A 183 -16.84 19.17 16.99
N VAL A 184 -17.11 18.06 16.27
CA VAL A 184 -16.49 16.75 16.51
C VAL A 184 -16.04 16.14 15.20
N ASP A 185 -15.06 15.25 15.29
CA ASP A 185 -14.56 14.38 14.23
C ASP A 185 -14.63 12.90 14.66
N ALA A 186 -14.18 11.99 13.82
CA ALA A 186 -14.21 10.55 14.11
C ALA A 186 -13.41 10.17 15.37
N SER A 187 -12.38 10.94 15.73
CA SER A 187 -11.54 10.67 16.90
C SER A 187 -12.16 11.18 18.21
N THR A 188 -12.94 12.26 18.16
CA THR A 188 -13.46 12.99 19.33
C THR A 188 -14.93 12.69 19.63
N VAL A 189 -15.72 12.28 18.63
CA VAL A 189 -17.17 12.06 18.74
C VAL A 189 -17.55 11.09 19.88
N THR A 190 -16.81 9.99 20.02
CA THR A 190 -17.09 8.99 21.05
C THR A 190 -16.92 9.57 22.45
N THR A 191 -15.83 10.32 22.68
CA THR A 191 -15.58 10.99 23.96
C THR A 191 -16.64 12.05 24.25
N ALA A 192 -17.02 12.86 23.25
CA ALA A 192 -18.05 13.87 23.37
C ALA A 192 -19.43 13.28 23.73
N LEU A 193 -19.80 12.15 23.11
CA LEU A 193 -21.04 11.44 23.43
C LEU A 193 -21.05 10.86 24.84
N GLN A 194 -19.90 10.41 25.34
CA GLN A 194 -19.78 9.80 26.69
C GLN A 194 -19.74 10.80 27.82
N SER A 195 -19.25 12.00 27.55
CA SER A 195 -19.16 13.07 28.58
C SER A 195 -20.49 13.79 28.82
N THR A 196 -21.54 13.48 28.02
CA THR A 196 -22.83 14.18 28.12
C THR A 196 -23.83 13.43 28.94
N SER A 197 -24.46 14.12 29.90
CA SER A 197 -25.56 13.61 30.72
C SER A 197 -26.89 14.18 30.18
N GLY A 198 -27.90 13.30 29.99
CA GLY A 198 -29.21 13.72 29.49
C GLY A 198 -29.33 13.78 27.98
N PRO A 199 -30.38 14.45 27.42
CA PRO A 199 -30.61 14.55 25.99
C PRO A 199 -29.43 15.20 25.28
N ILE A 200 -28.98 14.61 24.18
CA ILE A 200 -27.81 15.04 23.38
C ILE A 200 -28.33 15.66 22.07
N ARG A 201 -27.98 16.91 21.81
CA ARG A 201 -28.23 17.54 20.51
C ARG A 201 -27.07 17.22 19.58
N LEU A 202 -27.36 16.51 18.49
CA LEU A 202 -26.41 16.19 17.44
C LEU A 202 -26.74 17.07 16.22
N THR A 203 -25.75 17.85 15.76
CA THR A 203 -25.84 18.46 14.45
C THR A 203 -25.29 17.47 13.44
N ILE A 204 -26.15 16.96 12.56
CA ILE A 204 -25.79 16.00 11.53
C ILE A 204 -25.87 16.65 10.15
N GLU A 205 -25.06 16.20 9.22
CA GLU A 205 -25.15 16.49 7.80
C GLU A 205 -25.71 15.27 7.09
N ARG A 206 -26.82 15.48 6.36
CA ARG A 206 -27.49 14.45 5.55
C ARG A 206 -27.84 15.05 4.19
N ASP A 207 -27.39 14.41 3.11
CA ASP A 207 -27.62 14.88 1.71
C ASP A 207 -27.16 16.33 1.50
N GLY A 208 -26.05 16.75 2.12
CA GLY A 208 -25.48 18.10 2.05
C GLY A 208 -26.25 19.15 2.87
N ALA A 209 -27.25 18.78 3.65
CA ALA A 209 -28.01 19.69 4.51
C ALA A 209 -27.75 19.40 6.00
N GLN A 210 -27.47 20.43 6.76
CA GLN A 210 -27.33 20.32 8.22
C GLN A 210 -28.69 20.24 8.89
N ARG A 211 -28.81 19.36 9.88
CA ARG A 211 -30.01 19.12 10.69
C ARG A 211 -29.63 18.85 12.15
N ASP A 212 -30.44 19.37 13.05
CA ASP A 212 -30.29 19.04 14.49
C ASP A 212 -31.22 17.87 14.83
N VAL A 213 -30.64 16.87 15.50
CA VAL A 213 -31.36 15.70 15.99
C VAL A 213 -31.09 15.59 17.49
N THR A 214 -32.15 15.46 18.30
CA THR A 214 -32.01 15.25 19.75
C THR A 214 -32.16 13.78 20.06
N VAL A 215 -31.14 13.19 20.68
CA VAL A 215 -31.12 11.78 21.08
C VAL A 215 -31.08 11.68 22.59
N THR A 216 -32.00 10.93 23.19
CA THR A 216 -31.98 10.65 24.62
C THR A 216 -31.29 9.34 24.89
N PRO A 217 -30.05 9.34 25.46
CA PRO A 217 -29.28 8.12 25.66
C PRO A 217 -29.90 7.21 26.72
N VAL A 218 -29.64 5.91 26.60
CA VAL A 218 -29.91 4.92 27.64
C VAL A 218 -28.62 4.52 28.34
N THR A 219 -28.67 4.16 29.60
CA THR A 219 -27.47 3.71 30.32
C THR A 219 -27.20 2.24 30.04
N SER A 220 -25.97 1.92 29.65
CA SER A 220 -25.53 0.55 29.44
C SER A 220 -24.11 0.33 29.91
N GLN A 221 -23.76 -0.94 30.17
CA GLN A 221 -22.40 -1.38 30.45
C GLN A 221 -21.70 -1.74 29.12
N LYS A 222 -20.54 -1.15 28.90
CA LYS A 222 -19.74 -1.36 27.68
C LYS A 222 -18.26 -1.45 27.98
N TRP A 223 -17.53 -2.12 27.10
CA TRP A 223 -16.08 -2.26 27.21
C TRP A 223 -15.38 -1.13 26.47
N GLN A 224 -14.40 -0.52 27.12
CA GLN A 224 -13.60 0.56 26.53
C GLN A 224 -12.11 0.35 26.81
N PRO A 225 -11.21 0.89 25.93
CA PRO A 225 -9.79 0.91 26.23
C PRO A 225 -9.52 1.65 27.54
N ALA A 226 -8.73 1.05 28.42
CA ALA A 226 -8.23 1.71 29.61
C ALA A 226 -7.30 2.89 29.23
N PRO A 227 -7.04 3.84 30.12
CA PRO A 227 -6.12 4.96 29.85
C PRO A 227 -4.70 4.53 29.44
N ASN A 228 -4.27 3.31 29.79
CA ASN A 228 -3.01 2.71 29.39
C ASN A 228 -3.00 2.18 27.94
N GLY A 229 -4.15 2.19 27.26
CA GLY A 229 -4.32 1.72 25.88
C GLY A 229 -4.12 0.22 25.65
N LYS A 230 -3.80 -0.56 26.69
CA LYS A 230 -3.50 -2.01 26.56
C LYS A 230 -4.63 -2.92 27.03
N ASP A 231 -5.41 -2.48 28.00
CA ASP A 231 -6.46 -3.26 28.61
C ASP A 231 -7.84 -2.73 28.23
N LEU A 232 -8.87 -3.58 28.36
CA LEU A 232 -10.26 -3.19 28.22
C LEU A 232 -10.89 -3.18 29.61
N VAL A 233 -11.53 -2.06 29.94
CA VAL A 233 -12.27 -1.88 31.19
C VAL A 233 -13.77 -1.78 30.90
N GLU A 234 -14.58 -2.33 31.80
CA GLU A 234 -16.02 -2.19 31.73
C GLU A 234 -16.44 -0.85 32.32
N VAL A 235 -17.20 -0.07 31.55
CA VAL A 235 -17.67 1.26 31.96
C VAL A 235 -19.19 1.34 31.78
N THR A 236 -19.87 1.83 32.81
CA THR A 236 -21.29 2.16 32.71
C THR A 236 -21.46 3.61 32.30
N GLY A 237 -22.21 3.84 31.23
CA GLY A 237 -22.37 5.20 30.71
C GLY A 237 -23.50 5.34 29.68
N PRO A 238 -23.74 6.59 29.24
CA PRO A 238 -24.75 6.88 28.22
C PRO A 238 -24.40 6.20 26.92
N THR A 239 -25.40 5.63 26.25
CA THR A 239 -25.27 4.95 24.98
C THR A 239 -26.46 5.27 24.09
N ILE A 240 -26.20 5.64 22.84
CA ILE A 240 -27.24 6.03 21.89
C ILE A 240 -27.49 4.98 20.79
N GLY A 241 -26.70 3.89 20.77
CA GLY A 241 -26.90 2.79 19.83
C GLY A 241 -26.50 3.11 18.40
N ILE A 242 -25.34 3.78 18.20
CA ILE A 242 -24.74 3.96 16.87
C ILE A 242 -23.42 3.22 16.76
N SER A 243 -23.13 2.75 15.58
CA SER A 243 -21.77 2.45 15.14
C SER A 243 -21.22 3.67 14.42
N VAL A 244 -20.08 4.20 14.88
CA VAL A 244 -19.41 5.32 14.23
C VAL A 244 -18.32 4.77 13.32
N GLY A 245 -18.39 5.15 12.06
CA GLY A 245 -17.32 4.97 11.08
C GLY A 245 -16.60 6.29 10.83
N GLU A 246 -15.44 6.21 10.24
CA GLU A 246 -14.68 7.36 9.78
C GLU A 246 -14.93 7.59 8.29
N LEU A 247 -15.46 8.76 7.94
CA LEU A 247 -15.55 9.21 6.55
C LEU A 247 -14.38 10.14 6.27
N GLY A 248 -13.42 9.66 5.47
CA GLY A 248 -12.23 10.45 5.13
C GLY A 248 -12.58 11.78 4.45
N VAL A 249 -11.88 12.84 4.82
CA VAL A 249 -11.96 14.14 4.13
C VAL A 249 -11.32 14.00 2.75
N ILE A 250 -12.01 14.42 1.70
CA ILE A 250 -11.48 14.44 0.33
C ILE A 250 -11.21 15.87 -0.08
N ASN A 251 -9.96 16.15 -0.40
CA ASN A 251 -9.52 17.44 -0.94
C ASN A 251 -9.68 17.42 -2.46
N HIS A 252 -10.45 18.34 -3.01
CA HIS A 252 -10.62 18.52 -4.45
C HIS A 252 -9.61 19.52 -4.99
N TYR A 253 -9.07 19.23 -6.17
CA TYR A 253 -8.03 20.02 -6.81
C TYR A 253 -8.45 20.37 -8.24
N ASN A 254 -8.07 21.56 -8.70
CA ASN A 254 -8.02 21.84 -10.13
C ASN A 254 -6.69 21.32 -10.72
N PRO A 255 -6.55 21.18 -12.05
CA PRO A 255 -5.33 20.60 -12.65
C PRO A 255 -4.01 21.29 -12.23
N ILE A 256 -4.03 22.59 -11.94
CA ILE A 256 -2.83 23.33 -11.52
C ILE A 256 -2.48 22.97 -10.07
N THR A 257 -3.46 23.04 -9.16
CA THR A 257 -3.25 22.73 -7.73
C THR A 257 -3.05 21.21 -7.49
N ALA A 258 -3.57 20.36 -8.40
CA ALA A 258 -3.37 18.91 -8.35
C ALA A 258 -1.90 18.50 -8.41
N VAL A 259 -1.03 19.25 -9.10
CA VAL A 259 0.42 18.97 -9.14
C VAL A 259 1.00 19.02 -7.72
N GLY A 260 0.73 20.10 -6.99
CA GLY A 260 1.18 20.26 -5.60
C GLY A 260 0.54 19.22 -4.66
N GLY A 261 -0.78 19.01 -4.78
CA GLY A 261 -1.51 18.01 -4.00
C GLY A 261 -0.98 16.59 -4.22
N ALA A 262 -0.77 16.20 -5.48
CA ALA A 262 -0.20 14.89 -5.82
C ALA A 262 1.24 14.73 -5.31
N ALA A 263 2.08 15.76 -5.40
CA ALA A 263 3.44 15.70 -4.89
C ALA A 263 3.47 15.49 -3.37
N VAL A 264 2.68 16.26 -2.61
CA VAL A 264 2.55 16.10 -1.15
C VAL A 264 2.02 14.72 -0.79
N PHE A 265 0.93 14.27 -1.44
CA PHE A 265 0.32 12.97 -1.19
C PHE A 265 1.28 11.82 -1.51
N THR A 266 2.01 11.90 -2.65
CA THR A 266 3.05 10.93 -3.02
C THR A 266 4.13 10.84 -1.95
N GLY A 267 4.60 11.99 -1.43
CA GLY A 267 5.57 12.04 -0.33
C GLY A 267 5.04 11.40 0.96
N GLN A 268 3.78 11.63 1.31
CA GLN A 268 3.13 11.03 2.48
C GLN A 268 2.99 9.51 2.33
N ILE A 269 2.50 9.01 1.18
CA ILE A 269 2.43 7.57 0.88
C ILE A 269 3.83 6.95 0.90
N GLY A 270 4.82 7.60 0.27
CA GLY A 270 6.21 7.13 0.29
C GLY A 270 6.75 7.00 1.71
N LYS A 271 6.55 7.99 2.58
CA LYS A 271 6.93 7.92 3.99
C LYS A 271 6.25 6.74 4.72
N GLN A 272 4.94 6.58 4.55
CA GLN A 272 4.20 5.46 5.16
C GLN A 272 4.69 4.11 4.64
N THR A 273 4.99 4.01 3.34
CA THR A 273 5.53 2.80 2.73
C THR A 273 6.90 2.42 3.31
N VAL A 274 7.80 3.40 3.50
CA VAL A 274 9.11 3.15 4.15
C VAL A 274 8.92 2.63 5.57
N ILE A 275 8.03 3.23 6.35
CA ILE A 275 7.70 2.77 7.72
C ILE A 275 7.13 1.34 7.66
N ALA A 276 6.19 1.07 6.75
CA ALA A 276 5.58 -0.26 6.60
C ALA A 276 6.60 -1.33 6.22
N ILE A 277 7.54 -1.03 5.31
CA ILE A 277 8.65 -1.94 4.96
C ILE A 277 9.52 -2.24 6.19
N GLY A 278 9.82 -1.25 7.01
CA GLY A 278 10.57 -1.44 8.26
C GLY A 278 9.88 -2.37 9.26
N HIS A 279 8.55 -2.39 9.29
CA HIS A 279 7.74 -3.22 10.17
C HIS A 279 7.37 -4.61 9.59
N LEU A 280 7.82 -4.95 8.36
CA LEU A 280 7.54 -6.26 7.77
C LEU A 280 7.94 -7.46 8.67
N PRO A 281 9.09 -7.48 9.35
CA PRO A 281 9.46 -8.58 10.23
C PRO A 281 8.49 -8.75 11.40
N GLU A 282 7.95 -7.67 11.95
CA GLU A 282 6.99 -7.69 13.06
C GLU A 282 5.63 -8.26 12.67
N ARG A 283 5.30 -8.27 11.36
CA ARG A 283 4.06 -8.83 10.82
C ARG A 283 4.09 -10.35 10.60
N VAL A 284 5.27 -10.99 10.65
CA VAL A 284 5.42 -12.44 10.47
C VAL A 284 4.55 -13.26 11.42
N PRO A 285 4.48 -12.97 12.75
CA PRO A 285 3.60 -13.72 13.65
C PRO A 285 2.11 -13.58 13.29
N ALA A 286 1.68 -12.42 12.77
CA ALA A 286 0.30 -12.23 12.32
C ALA A 286 -0.01 -13.05 11.07
N LEU A 287 0.93 -13.14 10.12
CA LEU A 287 0.81 -14.00 8.93
C LEU A 287 0.74 -15.48 9.30
N VAL A 288 1.57 -15.95 10.25
CA VAL A 288 1.51 -17.35 10.74
C VAL A 288 0.16 -17.65 11.36
N ARG A 289 -0.40 -16.74 12.15
CA ARG A 289 -1.76 -16.88 12.70
C ARG A 289 -2.83 -16.91 11.61
N ALA A 290 -2.68 -16.09 10.58
CA ALA A 290 -3.61 -16.08 9.43
C ALA A 290 -3.62 -17.41 8.70
N VAL A 291 -2.46 -18.04 8.48
CA VAL A 291 -2.35 -19.39 7.89
C VAL A 291 -3.02 -20.47 8.78
N GLN A 292 -3.03 -20.25 10.10
CA GLN A 292 -3.73 -21.14 11.06
C GLN A 292 -5.25 -20.91 11.11
N GLY A 293 -5.81 -20.06 10.23
CA GLY A 293 -7.26 -19.77 10.17
C GLY A 293 -7.74 -18.79 11.25
N LYS A 294 -6.84 -18.09 11.98
CA LYS A 294 -7.22 -17.05 12.94
C LYS A 294 -7.58 -15.76 12.20
N PRO A 295 -8.39 -14.86 12.82
CA PRO A 295 -8.74 -13.58 12.21
C PRO A 295 -7.50 -12.83 11.68
N ARG A 296 -7.60 -12.31 10.46
CA ARG A 296 -6.53 -11.61 9.77
C ARG A 296 -6.84 -10.12 9.69
N ASP A 297 -5.89 -9.30 10.13
CA ASP A 297 -6.01 -7.85 10.06
C ASP A 297 -5.76 -7.37 8.62
N ILE A 298 -6.47 -6.29 8.23
CA ILE A 298 -6.35 -5.67 6.90
C ILE A 298 -4.94 -5.13 6.63
N ASP A 299 -4.20 -4.80 7.69
CA ASP A 299 -2.82 -4.30 7.62
C ASP A 299 -1.76 -5.38 7.38
N THR A 300 -2.17 -6.66 7.28
CA THR A 300 -1.21 -7.72 7.00
C THR A 300 -0.75 -7.66 5.54
N PRO A 301 0.55 -7.90 5.26
CA PRO A 301 1.07 -7.93 3.90
C PRO A 301 0.29 -8.89 3.01
N GLN A 302 0.12 -8.50 1.76
CA GLN A 302 -0.55 -9.29 0.72
C GLN A 302 0.43 -9.64 -0.39
N SER A 303 0.23 -10.79 -1.02
CA SER A 303 0.95 -11.19 -2.22
C SER A 303 0.38 -10.49 -3.46
N VAL A 304 1.00 -10.70 -4.62
CA VAL A 304 0.46 -10.24 -5.91
C VAL A 304 -0.95 -10.80 -6.15
N TYR A 305 -1.20 -12.06 -5.71
CA TYR A 305 -2.51 -12.68 -5.79
C TYR A 305 -3.52 -11.94 -4.89
N GLY A 306 -3.19 -11.72 -3.61
CA GLY A 306 -4.06 -10.98 -2.69
C GLY A 306 -4.33 -9.55 -3.15
N ALA A 307 -3.32 -8.86 -3.68
CA ALA A 307 -3.47 -7.53 -4.25
C ALA A 307 -4.40 -7.52 -5.48
N ALA A 308 -4.32 -8.51 -6.37
CA ALA A 308 -5.22 -8.65 -7.51
C ALA A 308 -6.65 -8.96 -7.07
N GLU A 309 -6.83 -9.81 -6.05
CA GLU A 309 -8.13 -10.09 -5.44
C GLU A 309 -8.75 -8.84 -4.81
N ALA A 310 -7.97 -8.06 -4.07
CA ALA A 310 -8.38 -6.76 -3.53
C ALA A 310 -8.83 -5.81 -4.67
N GLY A 311 -8.08 -5.76 -5.78
CA GLY A 311 -8.46 -5.04 -6.99
C GLY A 311 -9.83 -5.47 -7.54
N GLY A 312 -10.10 -6.78 -7.54
CA GLY A 312 -11.41 -7.33 -7.92
C GLY A 312 -12.55 -6.86 -7.00
N GLN A 313 -12.34 -6.90 -5.68
CA GLN A 313 -13.32 -6.44 -4.69
C GLN A 313 -13.60 -4.93 -4.84
N ILE A 314 -12.56 -4.10 -5.00
CA ILE A 314 -12.66 -2.65 -5.19
C ILE A 314 -13.41 -2.33 -6.50
N ALA A 315 -13.14 -3.05 -7.59
CA ALA A 315 -13.83 -2.90 -8.86
C ALA A 315 -15.31 -3.30 -8.76
N GLN A 316 -15.63 -4.38 -8.04
CA GLN A 316 -17.00 -4.80 -7.76
C GLN A 316 -17.78 -3.74 -6.98
N ALA A 317 -17.12 -3.09 -6.01
CA ALA A 317 -17.66 -1.97 -5.24
C ALA A 317 -17.71 -0.65 -6.04
N LYS A 318 -17.23 -0.64 -7.30
CA LYS A 318 -17.14 0.54 -8.19
C LYS A 318 -16.33 1.71 -7.62
N GLN A 319 -15.40 1.43 -6.72
CA GLN A 319 -14.51 2.44 -6.10
C GLN A 319 -13.29 2.70 -6.97
N TRP A 320 -13.46 3.33 -8.11
CA TRP A 320 -12.41 3.51 -9.12
C TRP A 320 -11.27 4.41 -8.64
N SER A 321 -11.53 5.43 -7.81
CA SER A 321 -10.49 6.25 -7.19
C SER A 321 -9.56 5.41 -6.32
N THR A 322 -10.13 4.58 -5.44
CA THR A 322 -9.38 3.64 -4.59
C THR A 322 -8.60 2.63 -5.41
N TYR A 323 -9.19 2.10 -6.49
CA TYR A 323 -8.53 1.18 -7.42
C TYR A 323 -7.24 1.77 -8.00
N VAL A 324 -7.31 3.01 -8.50
CA VAL A 324 -6.14 3.71 -9.05
C VAL A 324 -5.14 4.09 -7.96
N LEU A 325 -5.59 4.50 -6.77
CA LEU A 325 -4.70 4.81 -5.64
C LEU A 325 -3.94 3.59 -5.14
N VAL A 326 -4.56 2.41 -5.09
CA VAL A 326 -3.88 1.16 -4.73
C VAL A 326 -2.81 0.81 -5.76
N LEU A 327 -3.11 0.94 -7.07
CA LEU A 327 -2.10 0.77 -8.13
C LEU A 327 -0.96 1.77 -8.01
N ALA A 328 -1.25 3.03 -7.69
CA ALA A 328 -0.24 4.05 -7.45
C ALA A 328 0.65 3.70 -6.25
N GLY A 329 0.04 3.30 -5.13
CA GLY A 329 0.75 2.86 -3.93
C GLY A 329 1.67 1.65 -4.19
N LEU A 330 1.19 0.67 -4.96
CA LEU A 330 2.01 -0.48 -5.37
C LEU A 330 3.22 -0.07 -6.23
N ASN A 331 3.06 0.91 -7.13
CA ASN A 331 4.18 1.43 -7.90
C ASN A 331 5.21 2.13 -7.00
N LEU A 332 4.77 2.96 -6.05
CA LEU A 332 5.68 3.59 -5.09
C LEU A 332 6.40 2.54 -4.22
N MET A 333 5.67 1.52 -3.77
CA MET A 333 6.23 0.41 -2.99
C MET A 333 7.27 -0.37 -3.81
N LEU A 334 6.96 -0.69 -5.07
CA LEU A 334 7.86 -1.41 -5.97
C LEU A 334 9.17 -0.62 -6.20
N GLY A 335 9.05 0.71 -6.42
CA GLY A 335 10.21 1.60 -6.53
C GLY A 335 11.05 1.64 -5.24
N LEU A 336 10.41 1.75 -4.07
CA LEU A 336 11.10 1.81 -2.79
C LEU A 336 11.78 0.49 -2.41
N ILE A 337 11.11 -0.66 -2.61
CA ILE A 337 11.71 -1.98 -2.34
C ILE A 337 12.92 -2.20 -3.23
N ASN A 338 12.85 -1.83 -4.52
CA ASN A 338 13.98 -1.97 -5.42
C ASN A 338 15.17 -1.05 -5.07
N LEU A 339 14.97 0.00 -4.27
CA LEU A 339 16.06 0.84 -3.76
C LEU A 339 16.68 0.34 -2.44
N VAL A 340 16.16 -0.75 -1.85
CA VAL A 340 16.78 -1.35 -0.66
C VAL A 340 18.20 -1.82 -1.00
N PRO A 341 19.23 -1.46 -0.19
CA PRO A 341 20.62 -1.76 -0.50
C PRO A 341 20.98 -3.23 -0.24
N LEU A 342 20.22 -4.14 -0.83
CA LEU A 342 20.38 -5.59 -0.74
C LEU A 342 20.27 -6.22 -2.13
N LEU A 343 21.23 -7.07 -2.51
CA LEU A 343 21.07 -7.90 -3.69
C LEU A 343 19.93 -8.91 -3.43
N PRO A 344 19.04 -9.15 -4.39
CA PRO A 344 19.16 -8.88 -5.83
C PRO A 344 18.51 -7.55 -6.32
N PHE A 345 18.10 -6.66 -5.46
CA PHE A 345 17.46 -5.41 -5.86
C PHE A 345 18.44 -4.42 -6.51
N ASP A 346 17.93 -3.46 -7.29
CA ASP A 346 18.74 -2.42 -7.93
C ASP A 346 19.55 -1.61 -6.90
N GLY A 347 18.97 -1.33 -5.73
CA GLY A 347 19.63 -0.67 -4.62
C GLY A 347 20.86 -1.42 -4.12
N GLY A 348 20.87 -2.75 -4.18
CA GLY A 348 22.04 -3.57 -3.89
C GLY A 348 23.15 -3.36 -4.90
N HIS A 349 22.83 -3.31 -6.20
CA HIS A 349 23.80 -2.99 -7.24
C HIS A 349 24.29 -1.54 -7.13
N ILE A 350 23.42 -0.58 -6.79
CA ILE A 350 23.82 0.81 -6.49
C ILE A 350 24.80 0.83 -5.31
N ALA A 351 24.52 0.11 -4.24
CA ALA A 351 25.40 0.05 -3.06
C ALA A 351 26.79 -0.51 -3.41
N VAL A 352 26.87 -1.51 -4.28
CA VAL A 352 28.15 -2.05 -4.79
C VAL A 352 28.91 -0.97 -5.57
N VAL A 353 28.25 -0.23 -6.47
CA VAL A 353 28.90 0.86 -7.25
C VAL A 353 29.39 1.98 -6.33
N VAL A 354 28.59 2.36 -5.32
CA VAL A 354 28.97 3.37 -4.32
C VAL A 354 30.20 2.87 -3.51
N TYR A 355 30.17 1.62 -3.07
CA TYR A 355 31.29 1.02 -2.37
C TYR A 355 32.57 1.02 -3.21
N GLU A 356 32.51 0.61 -4.49
CA GLU A 356 33.65 0.68 -5.41
C GLU A 356 34.23 2.10 -5.46
N ARG A 357 33.37 3.10 -5.61
CA ARG A 357 33.81 4.49 -5.67
C ARG A 357 34.44 5.00 -4.38
N LEU A 358 33.84 4.69 -3.23
CA LEU A 358 34.37 5.05 -1.92
C LEU A 358 35.73 4.37 -1.66
N ARG A 359 35.83 3.07 -1.95
CA ARG A 359 37.09 2.32 -1.84
C ARG A 359 38.19 2.98 -2.67
N ASP A 360 37.93 3.30 -3.95
CA ASP A 360 38.90 3.91 -4.86
C ASP A 360 39.34 5.31 -4.38
N LEU A 361 38.42 6.09 -3.79
CA LEU A 361 38.73 7.39 -3.19
C LEU A 361 39.62 7.25 -1.96
N ILE A 362 39.34 6.31 -1.05
CA ILE A 362 40.09 6.10 0.18
C ILE A 362 41.48 5.53 -0.12
N THR A 363 41.55 4.52 -1.00
CA THR A 363 42.81 3.88 -1.34
C THR A 363 43.69 4.66 -2.33
N ARG A 364 43.09 5.72 -2.94
CA ARG A 364 43.70 6.52 -4.02
C ARG A 364 44.20 5.66 -5.20
N ARG A 365 43.61 4.49 -5.39
CA ARG A 365 43.94 3.52 -6.45
C ARG A 365 42.60 3.04 -7.09
N LYS A 366 42.62 2.80 -8.41
CA LYS A 366 41.50 2.15 -9.10
C LYS A 366 41.55 0.65 -8.80
N GLY A 367 40.69 0.18 -7.90
CA GLY A 367 40.65 -1.19 -7.43
C GLY A 367 39.90 -2.19 -8.29
N GLY A 368 39.39 -1.75 -9.45
CA GLY A 368 38.56 -2.62 -10.32
C GLY A 368 37.17 -2.93 -9.74
N PRO A 369 36.30 -3.56 -10.54
CA PRO A 369 34.95 -3.94 -10.12
C PRO A 369 34.96 -5.00 -8.99
N VAL A 370 33.93 -4.97 -8.15
CA VAL A 370 33.73 -5.96 -7.07
C VAL A 370 33.41 -7.33 -7.67
N ASP A 371 34.00 -8.36 -7.08
CA ASP A 371 33.71 -9.74 -7.40
C ASP A 371 32.37 -10.19 -6.78
N TYR A 372 31.35 -10.32 -7.61
CA TYR A 372 30.00 -10.74 -7.21
C TYR A 372 29.94 -12.16 -6.67
N MET A 373 30.93 -13.05 -6.99
CA MET A 373 30.98 -14.38 -6.40
C MET A 373 31.16 -14.34 -4.89
N LYS A 374 31.84 -13.31 -4.37
CA LYS A 374 31.97 -13.11 -2.92
C LYS A 374 30.68 -12.66 -2.24
N LEU A 375 29.78 -12.03 -2.99
CA LEU A 375 28.47 -11.61 -2.51
C LEU A 375 27.38 -12.68 -2.73
N ALA A 376 27.66 -13.70 -3.54
CA ALA A 376 26.71 -14.77 -3.86
C ALA A 376 26.12 -15.47 -2.62
N PRO A 377 26.86 -15.85 -1.57
CA PRO A 377 26.29 -16.49 -0.39
C PRO A 377 25.24 -15.59 0.29
N LEU A 378 25.52 -14.29 0.44
CA LEU A 378 24.59 -13.32 1.01
C LEU A 378 23.34 -13.21 0.13
N THR A 379 23.53 -13.14 -1.18
CA THR A 379 22.42 -13.06 -2.15
C THR A 379 21.49 -14.28 -2.07
N TYR A 380 22.07 -15.50 -1.94
CA TYR A 380 21.28 -16.73 -1.77
C TYR A 380 20.48 -16.74 -0.46
N VAL A 381 21.06 -16.25 0.65
CA VAL A 381 20.35 -16.13 1.93
C VAL A 381 19.19 -15.15 1.79
N VAL A 382 19.39 -14.00 1.15
CA VAL A 382 18.34 -13.01 0.92
C VAL A 382 17.23 -13.62 0.05
N PHE A 383 17.57 -14.32 -1.03
CA PHE A 383 16.58 -15.02 -1.88
C PHE A 383 15.78 -16.07 -1.09
N ALA A 384 16.44 -16.86 -0.25
CA ALA A 384 15.77 -17.89 0.55
C ALA A 384 14.79 -17.25 1.56
N VAL A 385 15.20 -16.19 2.25
CA VAL A 385 14.35 -15.47 3.21
C VAL A 385 13.16 -14.81 2.51
N LEU A 386 13.39 -14.09 1.40
CA LEU A 386 12.32 -13.46 0.63
C LEU A 386 11.38 -14.50 0.03
N GLY A 387 11.90 -15.60 -0.51
CA GLY A 387 11.09 -16.70 -1.06
C GLY A 387 10.21 -17.34 0.01
N ALA A 388 10.76 -17.64 1.20
CA ALA A 388 10.00 -18.17 2.32
C ALA A 388 8.91 -17.18 2.78
N TYR A 389 9.25 -15.88 2.87
CA TYR A 389 8.29 -14.83 3.22
C TYR A 389 7.16 -14.73 2.18
N MET A 390 7.49 -14.73 0.88
CA MET A 390 6.50 -14.68 -0.21
C MET A 390 5.57 -15.90 -0.19
N LEU A 391 6.11 -17.10 0.07
CA LEU A 391 5.30 -18.31 0.22
C LEU A 391 4.37 -18.23 1.43
N LEU A 392 4.83 -17.71 2.55
CA LEU A 392 4.00 -17.51 3.74
C LEU A 392 2.85 -16.53 3.46
N VAL A 393 3.14 -15.38 2.82
CA VAL A 393 2.12 -14.39 2.46
C VAL A 393 1.12 -14.97 1.46
N LEU A 394 1.59 -15.67 0.41
CA LEU A 394 0.72 -16.32 -0.58
C LEU A 394 -0.19 -17.37 0.08
N THR A 395 0.36 -18.19 0.98
CA THR A 395 -0.43 -19.18 1.72
C THR A 395 -1.50 -18.51 2.57
N ALA A 396 -1.15 -17.40 3.26
CA ALA A 396 -2.10 -16.61 4.03
C ALA A 396 -3.22 -16.02 3.16
N ASP A 397 -2.90 -15.54 1.94
CA ASP A 397 -3.89 -14.99 1.00
C ASP A 397 -4.85 -16.07 0.48
N ILE A 398 -4.36 -17.30 0.24
CA ILE A 398 -5.20 -18.42 -0.25
C ILE A 398 -6.08 -18.98 0.88
N VAL A 399 -5.51 -19.19 2.07
CA VAL A 399 -6.21 -19.85 3.20
C VAL A 399 -7.17 -18.88 3.89
N ASN A 400 -6.80 -17.62 3.99
CA ASN A 400 -7.53 -16.59 4.75
C ASN A 400 -7.48 -15.24 4.00
N PRO A 401 -8.21 -15.12 2.87
CA PRO A 401 -8.21 -13.89 2.06
C PRO A 401 -8.80 -12.71 2.83
N ILE A 402 -8.24 -11.52 2.60
CA ILE A 402 -8.74 -10.28 3.20
C ILE A 402 -10.01 -9.86 2.45
N LYS A 403 -11.11 -9.70 3.20
CA LYS A 403 -12.37 -9.15 2.69
C LYS A 403 -12.41 -7.66 2.98
N LEU A 404 -12.39 -6.84 1.94
CA LEU A 404 -12.44 -5.38 2.05
C LEU A 404 -13.86 -4.87 2.25
N PHE A 405 -14.84 -5.58 1.71
CA PHE A 405 -16.26 -5.24 1.76
C PHE A 405 -17.05 -6.47 2.21
N ASN A 406 -17.95 -6.28 3.17
CA ASN A 406 -18.87 -7.31 3.67
C ASN A 406 -20.13 -7.37 2.82
#